data_cf7f0fd3f9357e292e8ebcd97dfa29be
#
_entry.id   cf7f0fd3f9357e292e8ebcd97dfa29be
#
_cell.length_a   1.000
_cell.length_b   1.000
_cell.length_c   1.000
_cell.angle_alpha   90.00
_cell.angle_beta   90.00
_cell.angle_gamma   90.00
#
_symmetry.space_group_name_H-M   'P 1'
#
loop_
_entity.id
_entity.type
_entity.pdbx_description
1 polymer ?
#
loop_
_entity_poly.entity_id
_entity_poly.type
_entity_poly.pdbx_seq_one_letter_code
_entity_poly.pdbx_strand_id
1 'polypeptide(L)'
;MQTLLPRISLPDPFSGPLDLSGVMPGAREIWLEIGFGGGEHLAGQAAANSDVLIVGCEPFLNGVASALRHIEDQGLTNVRLHAGDARAVLEALPDASLDRLFILFPDPWPKARHHKRRLIQPESLVEMVRVLNPGGRLRFATDWRDYAAWTLERALNTPGLVWSACQASDWRSPPADHLSTRYQTKLLGDTAPVWLEFVRT
;
A
#
# COMPACT_ATOMS: atom_id res chain seq x y z
N MET A 1 -8.32 15.76 -14.89
CA MET A 1 -8.60 14.31 -14.86
C MET A 1 -8.49 13.63 -16.23
N GLN A 2 -9.12 14.15 -17.27
CA GLN A 2 -9.14 13.48 -18.60
C GLN A 2 -7.76 13.38 -19.29
N THR A 3 -6.81 14.24 -18.93
CA THR A 3 -5.51 14.31 -19.60
C THR A 3 -4.36 13.63 -18.82
N LEU A 4 -4.38 13.64 -17.50
CA LEU A 4 -3.29 13.13 -16.68
C LEU A 4 -3.42 11.62 -16.41
N LEU A 5 -4.60 11.13 -16.01
CA LEU A 5 -4.78 9.72 -15.67
C LEU A 5 -4.29 8.75 -16.76
N PRO A 6 -4.63 8.92 -18.05
CA PRO A 6 -4.10 8.02 -19.09
C PRO A 6 -2.57 8.00 -19.21
N ARG A 7 -1.89 9.09 -18.83
CA ARG A 7 -0.43 9.22 -18.91
C ARG A 7 0.31 8.55 -17.75
N ILE A 8 -0.37 8.40 -16.61
CA ILE A 8 0.23 7.81 -15.40
C ILE A 8 -0.48 6.51 -14.97
N SER A 9 -1.45 6.03 -15.76
CA SER A 9 -2.03 4.70 -15.53
C SER A 9 -0.98 3.62 -15.73
N LEU A 10 -1.03 2.60 -14.85
CA LEU A 10 -0.34 1.33 -15.14
C LEU A 10 -0.90 0.71 -16.42
N PRO A 11 -0.11 -0.10 -17.14
CA PRO A 11 -0.66 -1.03 -18.11
C PRO A 11 -1.76 -1.89 -17.46
N ASP A 12 -2.70 -2.36 -18.28
CA ASP A 12 -3.79 -3.21 -17.80
C ASP A 12 -3.20 -4.52 -17.20
N PRO A 13 -3.38 -4.78 -15.89
CA PRO A 13 -2.84 -5.97 -15.25
C PRO A 13 -3.46 -7.29 -15.78
N PHE A 14 -4.61 -7.21 -16.45
CA PHE A 14 -5.23 -8.37 -17.08
C PHE A 14 -4.65 -8.71 -18.46
N SER A 15 -3.80 -7.84 -19.02
CA SER A 15 -3.19 -8.07 -20.35
C SER A 15 -1.86 -8.83 -20.29
N GLY A 16 -1.34 -9.13 -19.10
CA GLY A 16 -0.09 -9.89 -18.91
C GLY A 16 0.76 -9.38 -17.73
N PRO A 17 1.97 -9.92 -17.55
CA PRO A 17 2.86 -9.51 -16.49
C PRO A 17 3.20 -8.01 -16.55
N LEU A 18 3.24 -7.36 -15.38
CA LEU A 18 3.61 -5.95 -15.24
C LEU A 18 5.12 -5.79 -15.04
N ASP A 19 5.82 -5.25 -16.04
CA ASP A 19 7.20 -4.83 -15.89
C ASP A 19 7.27 -3.37 -15.39
N LEU A 20 7.47 -3.18 -14.10
CA LEU A 20 7.60 -1.85 -13.50
C LEU A 20 9.00 -1.24 -13.70
N SER A 21 10.03 -2.05 -13.99
CA SER A 21 11.38 -1.56 -14.24
C SER A 21 11.47 -0.70 -15.50
N GLY A 22 10.67 -1.03 -16.50
CA GLY A 22 10.54 -0.25 -17.73
C GLY A 22 9.73 1.04 -17.58
N VAL A 23 8.94 1.17 -16.51
CA VAL A 23 8.06 2.33 -16.28
C VAL A 23 8.85 3.56 -15.80
N MET A 24 9.87 3.34 -14.99
CA MET A 24 10.82 4.37 -14.52
C MET A 24 12.24 3.76 -14.52
N PRO A 25 12.93 3.75 -15.67
CA PRO A 25 14.29 3.22 -15.74
C PRO A 25 15.23 3.91 -14.75
N GLY A 26 15.94 3.12 -13.95
CA GLY A 26 16.85 3.63 -12.94
C GLY A 26 16.21 4.03 -11.61
N ALA A 27 14.94 3.72 -11.38
CA ALA A 27 14.35 3.86 -10.06
C ALA A 27 15.16 3.05 -9.03
N ARG A 28 15.49 3.68 -7.89
CA ARG A 28 16.25 3.05 -6.80
C ARG A 28 15.42 1.97 -6.10
N GLU A 29 14.15 2.21 -5.93
CA GLU A 29 13.18 1.31 -5.30
C GLU A 29 11.83 1.42 -6.00
N ILE A 30 11.00 0.40 -5.86
CA ILE A 30 9.60 0.38 -6.33
C ILE A 30 8.70 0.11 -5.13
N TRP A 31 7.79 1.04 -4.86
CA TRP A 31 6.84 0.95 -3.76
C TRP A 31 5.42 0.83 -4.28
N LEU A 32 4.58 0.07 -3.57
CA LEU A 32 3.16 -0.07 -3.86
C LEU A 32 2.33 0.40 -2.66
N GLU A 33 1.35 1.26 -2.87
CA GLU A 33 0.34 1.63 -1.88
C GLU A 33 -1.04 1.11 -2.30
N ILE A 34 -1.61 0.24 -1.48
CA ILE A 34 -2.94 -0.34 -1.71
C ILE A 34 -3.99 0.43 -0.92
N GLY A 35 -4.99 0.96 -1.62
CA GLY A 35 -6.06 1.75 -1.03
C GLY A 35 -5.59 3.15 -0.62
N PHE A 36 -4.95 3.89 -1.52
CA PHE A 36 -4.38 5.20 -1.21
C PHE A 36 -5.42 6.28 -0.87
N GLY A 37 -6.71 6.01 -1.00
CA GLY A 37 -7.79 6.94 -0.65
C GLY A 37 -7.65 8.29 -1.35
N GLY A 38 -7.43 9.38 -0.59
CA GLY A 38 -7.23 10.72 -1.13
C GLY A 38 -5.89 10.97 -1.81
N GLY A 39 -4.91 10.08 -1.61
CA GLY A 39 -3.58 10.14 -2.20
C GLY A 39 -2.59 11.04 -1.46
N GLU A 40 -2.93 11.55 -0.26
CA GLU A 40 -2.04 12.44 0.51
C GLU A 40 -0.73 11.74 0.86
N HIS A 41 -0.78 10.48 1.36
CA HIS A 41 0.41 9.71 1.71
C HIS A 41 1.19 9.35 0.44
N LEU A 42 0.53 8.82 -0.57
CA LEU A 42 1.13 8.47 -1.87
C LEU A 42 1.92 9.64 -2.47
N ALA A 43 1.27 10.81 -2.61
CA ALA A 43 1.88 11.99 -3.21
C ALA A 43 3.03 12.54 -2.35
N GLY A 44 2.86 12.55 -1.04
CA GLY A 44 3.90 13.00 -0.13
C GLY A 44 5.12 12.09 -0.13
N GLN A 45 4.94 10.76 -0.18
CA GLN A 45 6.04 9.82 -0.34
C GLN A 45 6.76 10.01 -1.69
N ALA A 46 6.01 10.25 -2.77
CA ALA A 46 6.58 10.51 -4.08
C ALA A 46 7.41 11.80 -4.12
N ALA A 47 6.92 12.86 -3.46
CA ALA A 47 7.64 14.12 -3.36
C ALA A 47 8.93 14.01 -2.54
N ALA A 48 8.90 13.22 -1.46
CA ALA A 48 10.07 13.01 -0.59
C ALA A 48 11.13 12.07 -1.19
N ASN A 49 10.76 11.24 -2.19
CA ASN A 49 11.60 10.18 -2.75
C ASN A 49 11.51 10.19 -4.29
N SER A 50 12.07 11.22 -4.93
CA SER A 50 11.94 11.42 -6.37
C SER A 50 12.65 10.36 -7.23
N ASP A 51 13.55 9.57 -6.64
CA ASP A 51 14.27 8.45 -7.23
C ASP A 51 13.57 7.08 -7.02
N VAL A 52 12.39 7.08 -6.42
CA VAL A 52 11.57 5.90 -6.16
C VAL A 52 10.33 5.93 -7.06
N LEU A 53 10.02 4.83 -7.73
CA LEU A 53 8.73 4.65 -8.39
C LEU A 53 7.67 4.29 -7.36
N ILE A 54 6.61 5.10 -7.27
CA ILE A 54 5.48 4.82 -6.39
C ILE A 54 4.25 4.43 -7.23
N VAL A 55 3.77 3.23 -6.98
CA VAL A 55 2.55 2.71 -7.59
C VAL A 55 1.42 2.80 -6.58
N GLY A 56 0.26 3.30 -6.98
CA GLY A 56 -0.94 3.37 -6.15
C GLY A 56 -2.11 2.62 -6.76
N CYS A 57 -2.84 1.84 -5.93
CA CYS A 57 -4.08 1.17 -6.33
C CYS A 57 -5.25 1.71 -5.51
N GLU A 58 -6.33 2.15 -6.17
CA GLU A 58 -7.54 2.65 -5.50
C GLU A 58 -8.77 2.39 -6.39
N PRO A 59 -9.77 1.64 -5.93
CA PRO A 59 -10.95 1.36 -6.73
C PRO A 59 -11.95 2.53 -6.80
N PHE A 60 -11.90 3.48 -5.85
CA PHE A 60 -12.85 4.59 -5.79
C PHE A 60 -12.38 5.78 -6.61
N LEU A 61 -13.09 6.11 -7.68
CA LEU A 61 -12.75 7.20 -8.60
C LEU A 61 -12.59 8.57 -7.92
N ASN A 62 -13.31 8.83 -6.83
CA ASN A 62 -13.15 10.07 -6.07
C ASN A 62 -11.76 10.16 -5.40
N GLY A 63 -11.24 9.05 -4.91
CA GLY A 63 -9.87 8.95 -4.39
C GLY A 63 -8.85 9.19 -5.50
N VAL A 64 -9.00 8.49 -6.62
CA VAL A 64 -8.14 8.67 -7.80
C VAL A 64 -8.14 10.14 -8.25
N ALA A 65 -9.30 10.80 -8.33
CA ALA A 65 -9.40 12.20 -8.70
C ALA A 65 -8.68 13.15 -7.72
N SER A 66 -8.72 12.82 -6.43
CA SER A 66 -7.97 13.58 -5.40
C SER A 66 -6.46 13.38 -5.56
N ALA A 67 -6.00 12.15 -5.74
CA ALA A 67 -4.58 11.84 -5.96
C ALA A 67 -4.03 12.54 -7.22
N LEU A 68 -4.80 12.55 -8.31
CA LEU A 68 -4.40 13.24 -9.54
C LEU A 68 -4.14 14.74 -9.32
N ARG A 69 -4.94 15.40 -8.49
CA ARG A 69 -4.69 16.81 -8.13
C ARG A 69 -3.38 16.96 -7.37
N HIS A 70 -3.11 16.14 -6.37
CA HIS A 70 -1.85 16.18 -5.62
C HIS A 70 -0.64 15.95 -6.54
N ILE A 71 -0.74 15.02 -7.48
CA ILE A 71 0.32 14.70 -8.45
C ILE A 71 0.55 15.89 -9.39
N GLU A 72 -0.52 16.49 -9.91
CA GLU A 72 -0.44 17.63 -10.83
C GLU A 72 0.09 18.89 -10.13
N ASP A 73 -0.48 19.24 -8.95
CA ASP A 73 -0.09 20.42 -8.18
C ASP A 73 1.39 20.40 -7.75
N GLN A 74 1.93 19.22 -7.50
CA GLN A 74 3.32 19.03 -7.06
C GLN A 74 4.26 18.65 -8.22
N GLY A 75 3.77 18.49 -9.43
CA GLY A 75 4.57 18.14 -10.61
C GLY A 75 5.26 16.78 -10.50
N LEU A 76 4.63 15.79 -9.84
CA LEU A 76 5.23 14.48 -9.59
C LEU A 76 5.27 13.64 -10.87
N THR A 77 6.44 13.07 -11.16
CA THR A 77 6.67 12.25 -12.37
C THR A 77 6.89 10.77 -12.06
N ASN A 78 7.16 10.45 -10.80
CA ASN A 78 7.52 9.14 -10.29
C ASN A 78 6.31 8.36 -9.69
N VAL A 79 5.09 8.68 -10.13
CA VAL A 79 3.85 8.01 -9.69
C VAL A 79 3.19 7.30 -10.86
N ARG A 80 2.66 6.10 -10.59
CA ARG A 80 1.74 5.40 -11.48
C ARG A 80 0.51 4.93 -10.70
N LEU A 81 -0.65 4.96 -11.35
CA LEU A 81 -1.93 4.63 -10.71
C LEU A 81 -2.63 3.48 -11.41
N HIS A 82 -3.26 2.63 -10.61
CA HIS A 82 -4.27 1.67 -11.05
C HIS A 82 -5.60 2.02 -10.39
N ALA A 83 -6.58 2.42 -11.21
CA ALA A 83 -7.94 2.73 -10.76
C ALA A 83 -8.77 1.43 -10.68
N GLY A 84 -8.43 0.56 -9.71
CA GLY A 84 -9.04 -0.76 -9.60
C GLY A 84 -8.58 -1.56 -8.39
N ASP A 85 -8.95 -2.83 -8.36
CA ASP A 85 -8.58 -3.76 -7.29
C ASP A 85 -7.08 -4.09 -7.38
N ALA A 86 -6.37 -3.87 -6.27
CA ALA A 86 -4.94 -4.14 -6.17
C ALA A 86 -4.55 -5.62 -6.33
N ARG A 87 -5.48 -6.55 -6.13
CA ARG A 87 -5.22 -7.99 -6.32
C ARG A 87 -4.77 -8.30 -7.74
N ALA A 88 -5.41 -7.69 -8.73
CA ALA A 88 -5.01 -7.86 -10.13
C ALA A 88 -3.57 -7.37 -10.38
N VAL A 89 -3.18 -6.26 -9.73
CA VAL A 89 -1.80 -5.75 -9.81
C VAL A 89 -0.82 -6.70 -9.12
N LEU A 90 -1.15 -7.17 -7.91
CA LEU A 90 -0.30 -8.15 -7.20
C LEU A 90 -0.07 -9.41 -8.04
N GLU A 91 -1.14 -9.99 -8.61
CA GLU A 91 -1.07 -11.19 -9.46
C GLU A 91 -0.22 -10.98 -10.71
N ALA A 92 -0.27 -9.78 -11.31
CA ALA A 92 0.47 -9.46 -12.52
C ALA A 92 1.94 -9.08 -12.28
N LEU A 93 2.30 -8.70 -11.06
CA LEU A 93 3.69 -8.35 -10.71
C LEU A 93 4.60 -9.59 -10.68
N PRO A 94 5.84 -9.47 -11.17
CA PRO A 94 6.86 -10.51 -11.01
C PRO A 94 7.20 -10.76 -9.54
N ASP A 95 7.79 -11.91 -9.27
CA ASP A 95 8.40 -12.20 -7.97
C ASP A 95 9.51 -11.19 -7.67
N ALA A 96 9.63 -10.79 -6.40
CA ALA A 96 10.70 -9.92 -5.93
C ALA A 96 10.82 -8.63 -6.79
N SER A 97 9.74 -7.89 -6.92
CA SER A 97 9.65 -6.67 -7.74
C SER A 97 9.34 -5.41 -6.94
N LEU A 98 9.05 -5.53 -5.64
CA LEU A 98 8.72 -4.40 -4.77
C LEU A 98 9.66 -4.34 -3.56
N ASP A 99 10.06 -3.14 -3.18
CA ASP A 99 10.85 -2.88 -1.97
C ASP A 99 9.97 -2.53 -0.76
N ARG A 100 8.83 -1.87 -1.02
CA ARG A 100 7.84 -1.56 0.03
C ARG A 100 6.42 -1.74 -0.44
N LEU A 101 5.57 -2.20 0.48
CA LEU A 101 4.13 -2.31 0.29
C LEU A 101 3.42 -1.64 1.47
N PHE A 102 2.53 -0.70 1.17
CA PHE A 102 1.77 0.04 2.15
C PHE A 102 0.29 -0.33 2.07
N ILE A 103 -0.32 -0.59 3.22
CA ILE A 103 -1.76 -0.83 3.40
C ILE A 103 -2.18 -0.01 4.62
N LEU A 104 -2.66 1.20 4.38
CA LEU A 104 -2.91 2.15 5.45
C LEU A 104 -4.40 2.37 5.63
N PHE A 105 -4.89 2.01 6.81
CA PHE A 105 -6.29 2.16 7.22
C PHE A 105 -7.30 1.55 6.22
N PRO A 106 -7.11 0.29 5.81
CA PRO A 106 -8.06 -0.39 4.93
C PRO A 106 -9.39 -0.62 5.64
N ASP A 107 -10.45 -0.85 4.85
CA ASP A 107 -11.80 -1.13 5.37
C ASP A 107 -11.77 -2.25 6.43
N PRO A 108 -12.21 -2.00 7.67
CA PRO A 108 -12.04 -2.94 8.78
C PRO A 108 -13.03 -4.10 8.75
N TRP A 109 -14.19 -3.94 8.07
CA TRP A 109 -15.25 -4.94 8.01
C TRP A 109 -15.56 -5.53 9.40
N PRO A 110 -16.09 -4.76 10.37
CA PRO A 110 -16.13 -5.16 11.79
C PRO A 110 -17.06 -6.35 12.09
N LYS A 111 -18.06 -6.62 11.21
CA LYS A 111 -18.97 -7.76 11.41
C LYS A 111 -18.29 -9.05 10.97
N ALA A 112 -18.27 -10.09 11.80
CA ALA A 112 -17.61 -11.38 11.54
C ALA A 112 -17.96 -11.98 10.16
N ARG A 113 -19.25 -11.92 9.75
CA ARG A 113 -19.69 -12.39 8.42
C ARG A 113 -19.05 -11.64 7.24
N HIS A 114 -18.43 -10.47 7.49
CA HIS A 114 -17.75 -9.65 6.49
C HIS A 114 -16.22 -9.78 6.52
N HIS A 115 -15.62 -10.49 7.48
CA HIS A 115 -14.17 -10.64 7.59
C HIS A 115 -13.53 -11.20 6.31
N LYS A 116 -14.27 -12.01 5.53
CA LYS A 116 -13.84 -12.50 4.22
C LYS A 116 -13.60 -11.38 3.17
N ARG A 117 -14.04 -10.15 3.44
CA ARG A 117 -13.81 -8.96 2.58
C ARG A 117 -12.54 -8.21 2.93
N ARG A 118 -11.94 -8.49 4.10
CA ARG A 118 -10.68 -7.89 4.51
C ARG A 118 -9.61 -8.19 3.46
N LEU A 119 -8.78 -7.22 3.16
CA LEU A 119 -7.67 -7.40 2.22
C LEU A 119 -6.64 -8.40 2.76
N ILE A 120 -6.39 -8.36 4.07
CA ILE A 120 -5.45 -9.28 4.71
C ILE A 120 -6.13 -10.64 4.89
N GLN A 121 -5.78 -11.56 3.99
CA GLN A 121 -6.14 -12.98 4.00
C GLN A 121 -4.86 -13.81 3.78
N PRO A 122 -4.84 -15.10 4.11
CA PRO A 122 -3.67 -15.95 3.85
C PRO A 122 -3.20 -15.88 2.39
N GLU A 123 -4.12 -15.94 1.44
CA GLU A 123 -3.84 -15.93 0.02
C GLU A 123 -3.21 -14.61 -0.42
N SER A 124 -3.75 -13.47 0.04
CA SER A 124 -3.18 -12.16 -0.30
C SER A 124 -1.83 -11.92 0.35
N LEU A 125 -1.58 -12.45 1.56
CA LEU A 125 -0.27 -12.37 2.21
C LEU A 125 0.79 -13.17 1.45
N VAL A 126 0.45 -14.35 0.92
CA VAL A 126 1.35 -15.14 0.07
C VAL A 126 1.77 -14.33 -1.17
N GLU A 127 0.82 -13.68 -1.84
CA GLU A 127 1.13 -12.82 -2.99
C GLU A 127 1.98 -11.59 -2.58
N MET A 128 1.69 -10.97 -1.44
CA MET A 128 2.49 -9.85 -0.93
C MET A 128 3.93 -10.27 -0.63
N VAL A 129 4.14 -11.47 -0.06
CA VAL A 129 5.48 -12.03 0.15
C VAL A 129 6.16 -12.30 -1.20
N ARG A 130 5.46 -12.88 -2.16
CA ARG A 130 6.00 -13.21 -3.47
C ARG A 130 6.56 -11.98 -4.19
N VAL A 131 5.80 -10.88 -4.19
CA VAL A 131 6.18 -9.66 -4.92
C VAL A 131 7.21 -8.80 -4.18
N LEU A 132 7.33 -8.89 -2.86
CA LEU A 132 8.35 -8.15 -2.11
C LEU A 132 9.75 -8.71 -2.42
N ASN A 133 10.75 -7.85 -2.49
CA ASN A 133 12.17 -8.23 -2.52
C ASN A 133 12.59 -8.86 -1.16
N PRO A 134 13.60 -9.75 -1.11
CA PRO A 134 14.23 -10.11 0.15
C PRO A 134 14.70 -8.84 0.89
N GLY A 135 14.32 -8.68 2.16
CA GLY A 135 14.51 -7.44 2.93
C GLY A 135 13.45 -6.37 2.68
N GLY A 136 12.57 -6.56 1.70
CA GLY A 136 11.44 -5.67 1.43
C GLY A 136 10.45 -5.61 2.59
N ARG A 137 9.67 -4.53 2.67
CA ARG A 137 8.85 -4.22 3.85
C ARG A 137 7.37 -4.13 3.50
N LEU A 138 6.55 -4.81 4.30
CA LEU A 138 5.10 -4.63 4.33
C LEU A 138 4.73 -3.77 5.55
N ARG A 139 4.14 -2.60 5.31
CA ARG A 139 3.59 -1.75 6.37
C ARG A 139 2.07 -1.77 6.32
N PHE A 140 1.47 -2.16 7.44
CA PHE A 140 0.04 -2.13 7.65
C PHE A 140 -0.31 -1.19 8.81
N ALA A 141 -1.35 -0.37 8.65
CA ALA A 141 -1.85 0.47 9.74
C ALA A 141 -3.37 0.37 9.84
N THR A 142 -3.88 0.40 11.06
CA THR A 142 -5.33 0.43 11.33
C THR A 142 -5.61 1.02 12.72
N ASP A 143 -6.76 1.65 12.87
CA ASP A 143 -7.34 2.13 14.12
C ASP A 143 -8.46 1.19 14.64
N TRP A 144 -8.54 -0.03 14.10
CA TRP A 144 -9.47 -1.09 14.52
C TRP A 144 -8.71 -2.24 15.19
N ARG A 145 -8.94 -2.41 16.52
CA ARG A 145 -8.24 -3.41 17.33
C ARG A 145 -8.35 -4.83 16.80
N ASP A 146 -9.57 -5.22 16.40
CA ASP A 146 -9.84 -6.57 15.87
C ASP A 146 -9.09 -6.78 14.53
N TYR A 147 -9.00 -5.75 13.68
CA TYR A 147 -8.27 -5.88 12.41
C TYR A 147 -6.75 -5.88 12.62
N ALA A 148 -6.24 -5.14 13.62
CA ALA A 148 -4.83 -5.22 14.00
C ALA A 148 -4.44 -6.63 14.47
N ALA A 149 -5.24 -7.21 15.40
CA ALA A 149 -5.03 -8.58 15.87
C ALA A 149 -5.12 -9.61 14.73
N TRP A 150 -6.15 -9.49 13.88
CA TRP A 150 -6.34 -10.32 12.69
C TRP A 150 -5.14 -10.30 11.75
N THR A 151 -4.60 -9.12 11.48
CA THR A 151 -3.46 -8.95 10.58
C THR A 151 -2.19 -9.52 11.19
N LEU A 152 -1.92 -9.21 12.47
CA LEU A 152 -0.74 -9.71 13.16
C LEU A 152 -0.71 -11.23 13.22
N GLU A 153 -1.82 -11.86 13.62
CA GLU A 153 -1.94 -13.32 13.68
C GLU A 153 -1.61 -13.97 12.33
N ARG A 154 -2.20 -13.47 11.24
CA ARG A 154 -2.01 -14.04 9.90
C ARG A 154 -0.62 -13.82 9.37
N ALA A 155 -0.08 -12.61 9.54
CA ALA A 155 1.27 -12.30 9.09
C ALA A 155 2.34 -13.13 9.83
N LEU A 156 2.19 -13.34 11.15
CA LEU A 156 3.08 -14.20 11.93
C LEU A 156 3.03 -15.68 11.50
N ASN A 157 1.91 -16.11 10.93
CA ASN A 157 1.74 -17.48 10.40
C ASN A 157 2.03 -17.56 8.89
N THR A 158 2.50 -16.49 8.26
CA THR A 158 2.85 -16.49 6.83
C THR A 158 4.36 -16.69 6.68
N PRO A 159 4.81 -17.82 6.08
CA PRO A 159 6.21 -18.02 5.79
C PRO A 159 6.82 -16.88 4.98
N GLY A 160 8.00 -16.44 5.34
CA GLY A 160 8.69 -15.34 4.65
C GLY A 160 8.37 -13.94 5.19
N LEU A 161 7.52 -13.82 6.23
CA LEU A 161 7.30 -12.53 6.94
C LEU A 161 7.82 -12.62 8.38
N VAL A 162 8.58 -11.61 8.78
CA VAL A 162 9.03 -11.44 10.17
C VAL A 162 8.57 -10.07 10.67
N TRP A 163 7.90 -10.03 11.82
CA TRP A 163 7.50 -8.79 12.46
C TRP A 163 8.72 -8.03 12.97
N SER A 164 8.90 -6.79 12.56
CA SER A 164 10.12 -6.02 12.85
C SER A 164 10.11 -5.31 14.20
N ALA A 165 8.99 -5.25 14.92
CA ALA A 165 8.89 -4.53 16.17
C ALA A 165 9.69 -5.22 17.30
N CYS A 166 10.52 -4.46 17.98
CA CYS A 166 11.32 -4.88 19.13
C CYS A 166 10.78 -4.32 20.46
N GLN A 167 10.01 -3.24 20.42
CA GLN A 167 9.45 -2.56 21.58
C GLN A 167 8.06 -1.97 21.25
N ALA A 168 7.34 -1.57 22.30
CA ALA A 168 5.96 -1.13 22.14
C ALA A 168 5.79 0.15 21.31
N SER A 169 6.75 1.06 21.32
CA SER A 169 6.72 2.28 20.49
C SER A 169 6.72 1.97 18.99
N ASP A 170 7.34 0.85 18.57
CA ASP A 170 7.52 0.51 17.16
C ASP A 170 6.17 0.20 16.46
N TRP A 171 5.14 -0.13 17.23
CA TRP A 171 3.80 -0.38 16.70
C TRP A 171 2.70 0.54 17.28
N ARG A 172 3.01 1.36 18.29
CA ARG A 172 2.07 2.32 18.90
C ARG A 172 2.25 3.75 18.40
N SER A 173 3.38 4.03 17.76
CA SER A 173 3.68 5.35 17.21
C SER A 173 3.78 5.29 15.70
N PRO A 174 3.38 6.35 14.98
CA PRO A 174 3.57 6.38 13.54
C PRO A 174 5.07 6.32 13.20
N PRO A 175 5.47 5.58 12.17
CA PRO A 175 6.84 5.60 11.68
C PRO A 175 7.28 7.02 11.30
N ALA A 176 8.59 7.30 11.41
CA ALA A 176 9.14 8.64 11.21
C ALA A 176 8.89 9.20 9.78
N ASP A 177 8.77 8.31 8.80
CA ASP A 177 8.47 8.63 7.40
C ASP A 177 6.98 8.64 7.07
N HIS A 178 6.10 8.45 8.07
CA HIS A 178 4.65 8.45 7.85
C HIS A 178 4.12 9.87 7.63
N LEU A 179 3.30 10.00 6.60
CA LEU A 179 2.55 11.23 6.31
C LEU A 179 1.08 11.03 6.64
N SER A 180 0.54 11.91 7.49
CA SER A 180 -0.84 11.81 7.96
C SER A 180 -1.83 11.94 6.81
N THR A 181 -2.85 11.09 6.82
CA THR A 181 -3.93 11.09 5.84
C THR A 181 -5.19 11.73 6.41
N ARG A 182 -6.10 12.18 5.55
CA ARG A 182 -7.43 12.67 5.98
C ARG A 182 -8.22 11.63 6.76
N TYR A 183 -8.00 10.34 6.51
CA TYR A 183 -8.67 9.28 7.24
C TYR A 183 -8.28 9.30 8.72
N GLN A 184 -6.99 9.41 9.02
CA GLN A 184 -6.50 9.48 10.41
C GLN A 184 -7.12 10.61 11.21
N THR A 185 -7.37 11.76 10.59
CA THR A 185 -7.94 12.93 11.28
C THR A 185 -9.40 12.73 11.67
N LYS A 186 -10.09 11.75 11.08
CA LYS A 186 -11.51 11.47 11.35
C LYS A 186 -11.74 10.62 12.60
N LEU A 187 -10.71 9.93 13.12
CA LEU A 187 -10.76 9.08 14.33
C LEU A 187 -11.97 8.13 14.32
N LEU A 188 -12.15 7.37 13.26
CA LEU A 188 -13.31 6.49 13.05
C LEU A 188 -13.17 5.11 13.70
N GLY A 189 -11.98 4.73 14.12
CA GLY A 189 -11.68 3.45 14.72
C GLY A 189 -12.05 3.34 16.19
N ASP A 190 -11.83 2.17 16.76
CA ASP A 190 -12.09 1.84 18.17
C ASP A 190 -10.84 1.86 19.05
N THR A 191 -9.69 2.21 18.47
CA THR A 191 -8.40 2.30 19.16
C THR A 191 -7.51 3.40 18.56
N ALA A 192 -6.43 3.77 19.27
CA ALA A 192 -5.34 4.52 18.65
C ALA A 192 -4.74 3.71 17.49
N PRO A 193 -4.24 4.38 16.44
CA PRO A 193 -3.63 3.70 15.31
C PRO A 193 -2.54 2.71 15.73
N VAL A 194 -2.57 1.52 15.16
CA VAL A 194 -1.58 0.46 15.32
C VAL A 194 -0.81 0.34 14.01
N TRP A 195 0.52 0.27 14.11
CA TRP A 195 1.45 0.21 12.99
C TRP A 195 2.17 -1.12 12.99
N LEU A 196 1.89 -1.96 12.02
CA LEU A 196 2.52 -3.27 11.90
C LEU A 196 3.47 -3.23 10.72
N GLU A 197 4.76 -3.43 10.96
CA GLU A 197 5.76 -3.52 9.90
C GLU A 197 6.39 -4.91 9.91
N PHE A 198 6.42 -5.54 8.74
CA PHE A 198 7.00 -6.86 8.51
C PHE A 198 8.09 -6.75 7.47
N VAL A 199 9.12 -7.60 7.61
CA VAL A 199 10.22 -7.72 6.66
C VAL A 199 10.14 -9.09 5.99
N ARG A 200 10.30 -9.13 4.66
CA ARG A 200 10.46 -10.37 3.93
C ARG A 200 11.85 -10.95 4.18
N THR A 201 11.92 -12.22 4.59
CA THR A 201 13.16 -12.99 4.77
C THR A 201 13.47 -13.87 3.55
#